data_31701d98c337c1442d324dc0a0a8042f
#
_entry.id   31701d98c337c1442d324dc0a0a8042f
#
_cell.length_a   1.000
_cell.length_b   1.000
_cell.length_c   1.000
_cell.angle_alpha   90.00
_cell.angle_beta   90.00
_cell.angle_gamma   90.00
#
_symmetry.space_group_name_H-M   'P 1'
#
loop_
_entity.id
_entity.type
_entity.pdbx_description
1 polymer ?
#
loop_
_entity_poly.entity_id
_entity_poly.type
_entity_poly.pdbx_seq_one_letter_code
_entity_poly.pdbx_strand_id
1 'polypeptide(L)'
;IRFISKEDYILQHRYSIGVKQFGVSEQTYSYYETLKSLSASAENVFSEDQPGFLQGNMYALEDPDEKVAGFFEVSTVSEKRLFINYDDYFPGEDLPDYVVNCIPSAPTTDGPLGSRELLNVIYNNSVRYFGINIDRIAPGGTFLVVPANCGDCTTLGSNIKPDFWID
;
A
#
# COMPACT_ATOMS: atom_id res chain seq x y z
N ILE A 1 14.29 -0.37 -5.42
CA ILE A 1 13.62 0.67 -6.23
C ILE A 1 12.15 0.28 -6.32
N ARG A 2 11.25 1.17 -5.91
CA ARG A 2 9.81 1.00 -6.09
C ARG A 2 9.45 1.58 -7.46
N PHE A 3 8.87 0.76 -8.31
CA PHE A 3 8.27 1.19 -9.57
C PHE A 3 6.78 1.49 -9.32
N ILE A 4 6.28 2.60 -9.86
CA ILE A 4 4.88 2.97 -9.88
C ILE A 4 4.50 3.10 -11.35
N SER A 5 3.55 2.27 -11.79
CA SER A 5 3.04 2.33 -13.15
C SER A 5 2.23 3.61 -13.35
N LYS A 6 2.20 4.14 -14.57
CA LYS A 6 1.31 5.24 -14.91
C LYS A 6 -0.17 4.86 -14.81
N GLU A 7 -0.48 3.57 -14.88
CA GLU A 7 -1.83 3.01 -14.75
C GLU A 7 -2.23 2.77 -13.27
N ASP A 8 -1.35 3.09 -12.32
CA ASP A 8 -1.65 2.86 -10.90
C ASP A 8 -2.63 3.92 -10.39
N TYR A 9 -3.76 3.49 -9.84
CA TYR A 9 -4.82 4.36 -9.31
C TYR A 9 -4.34 5.38 -8.27
N ILE A 10 -3.21 5.12 -7.59
CA ILE A 10 -2.63 6.03 -6.60
C ILE A 10 -2.21 7.37 -7.22
N LEU A 11 -2.00 7.39 -8.55
CA LEU A 11 -1.66 8.59 -9.31
C LEU A 11 -2.90 9.36 -9.80
N GLN A 12 -4.12 8.85 -9.59
CA GLN A 12 -5.36 9.54 -9.97
C GLN A 12 -5.52 10.88 -9.24
N HIS A 13 -4.96 10.96 -8.05
CA HIS A 13 -4.90 12.18 -7.25
C HIS A 13 -3.43 12.53 -6.98
N ARG A 14 -3.22 13.70 -6.38
CA ARG A 14 -1.88 14.11 -5.96
C ARG A 14 -1.25 13.05 -5.07
N TYR A 15 -0.10 12.52 -5.49
CA TYR A 15 0.66 11.51 -4.76
C TYR A 15 1.82 12.14 -4.00
N SER A 16 2.09 11.67 -2.79
CA SER A 16 3.22 12.11 -1.98
C SER A 16 4.13 10.96 -1.62
N ILE A 17 5.43 11.13 -1.87
CA ILE A 17 6.46 10.18 -1.47
C ILE A 17 7.49 10.83 -0.55
N GLY A 18 7.70 10.23 0.61
CA GLY A 18 8.79 10.58 1.52
C GLY A 18 10.02 9.71 1.22
N VAL A 19 11.15 10.34 0.99
CA VAL A 19 12.42 9.68 0.74
C VAL A 19 13.34 9.95 1.92
N LYS A 20 13.85 8.89 2.56
CA LYS A 20 14.92 8.93 3.55
C LYS A 20 16.18 8.35 2.94
N GLN A 21 17.25 9.11 2.94
CA GLN A 21 18.55 8.70 2.45
C GLN A 21 19.50 8.62 3.63
N PHE A 22 20.14 7.46 3.77
CA PHE A 22 21.16 7.22 4.79
C PHE A 22 22.52 7.26 4.13
N GLY A 23 23.43 8.10 4.67
CA GLY A 23 24.85 8.09 4.29
C GLY A 23 25.57 7.09 5.18
N VAL A 24 25.94 5.95 4.63
CA VAL A 24 26.56 4.83 5.35
C VAL A 24 28.01 4.64 4.95
N SER A 25 28.82 3.97 5.79
CA SER A 25 30.18 3.55 5.43
C SER A 25 30.14 2.40 4.41
N GLU A 26 31.25 2.19 3.69
CA GLU A 26 31.41 1.07 2.78
C GLU A 26 31.22 -0.28 3.49
N GLN A 27 31.71 -0.40 4.72
CA GLN A 27 31.54 -1.61 5.53
C GLN A 27 30.07 -1.87 5.85
N THR A 28 29.31 -0.84 6.23
CA THR A 28 27.87 -0.92 6.46
C THR A 28 27.13 -1.35 5.20
N TYR A 29 27.45 -0.71 4.07
CA TYR A 29 26.84 -1.05 2.77
C TYR A 29 27.07 -2.53 2.41
N SER A 30 28.30 -2.99 2.50
CA SER A 30 28.67 -4.39 2.18
C SER A 30 27.99 -5.39 3.11
N TYR A 31 27.86 -5.05 4.39
CA TYR A 31 27.12 -5.89 5.35
C TYR A 31 25.65 -6.07 4.94
N TYR A 32 24.95 -4.97 4.66
CA TYR A 32 23.55 -5.03 4.28
C TYR A 32 23.33 -5.61 2.88
N GLU A 33 24.26 -5.41 1.94
CA GLU A 33 24.19 -6.07 0.62
C GLU A 33 24.30 -7.58 0.75
N THR A 34 25.23 -8.07 1.58
CA THR A 34 25.35 -9.50 1.90
C THR A 34 24.10 -10.03 2.59
N LEU A 35 23.58 -9.33 3.59
CA LEU A 35 22.35 -9.71 4.28
C LEU A 35 21.15 -9.82 3.32
N LYS A 36 21.04 -8.86 2.39
CA LYS A 36 20.00 -8.88 1.35
C LYS A 36 20.14 -10.07 0.41
N SER A 37 21.37 -10.40 -0.01
CA SER A 37 21.61 -11.54 -0.88
C SER A 37 21.26 -12.87 -0.20
N LEU A 38 21.60 -13.00 1.08
CA LEU A 38 21.23 -14.16 1.90
C LEU A 38 19.71 -14.28 2.07
N SER A 39 19.02 -13.16 2.31
CA SER A 39 17.56 -13.15 2.44
C SER A 39 16.85 -13.54 1.13
N ALA A 40 17.36 -13.08 -0.02
CA ALA A 40 16.80 -13.43 -1.32
C ALA A 40 17.05 -14.92 -1.67
N SER A 41 18.16 -15.50 -1.17
CA SER A 41 18.47 -16.91 -1.37
C SER A 41 17.65 -17.83 -0.44
N ALA A 42 17.08 -17.30 0.64
CA ALA A 42 16.25 -18.06 1.57
C ALA A 42 14.93 -18.57 0.95
N GLU A 43 14.48 -18.01 -0.17
CA GLU A 43 13.39 -18.56 -0.98
C GLU A 43 13.77 -19.87 -1.69
N ASN A 44 15.06 -20.14 -1.88
CA ASN A 44 15.60 -21.42 -2.36
C ASN A 44 16.03 -22.29 -1.18
N VAL A 45 15.09 -22.99 -0.56
CA VAL A 45 15.27 -23.89 0.62
C VAL A 45 16.32 -25.00 0.43
N PHE A 46 16.91 -25.13 -0.76
CA PHE A 46 17.86 -26.17 -1.16
C PHE A 46 19.29 -25.68 -1.47
N SER A 47 19.63 -24.40 -1.17
CA SER A 47 21.00 -23.96 -1.38
C SER A 47 21.86 -24.37 -0.17
N GLU A 48 22.71 -25.36 -0.37
CA GLU A 48 23.64 -25.93 0.64
C GLU A 48 24.75 -24.96 1.10
N ASP A 49 24.87 -23.78 0.46
CA ASP A 49 25.99 -22.84 0.67
C ASP A 49 25.61 -21.54 1.41
N GLN A 50 24.56 -21.53 2.22
CA GLN A 50 24.27 -20.34 3.03
C GLN A 50 25.17 -20.32 4.26
N PRO A 51 26.00 -19.28 4.46
CA PRO A 51 26.68 -19.09 5.72
C PRO A 51 25.64 -18.93 6.82
N GLY A 52 25.60 -19.87 7.77
CA GLY A 52 24.64 -19.86 8.87
C GLY A 52 24.78 -18.65 9.81
N PHE A 53 25.78 -17.81 9.56
CA PHE A 53 26.07 -16.64 10.41
C PHE A 53 26.78 -15.56 9.60
N LEU A 54 26.20 -14.35 9.58
CA LEU A 54 26.84 -13.16 9.05
C LEU A 54 27.47 -12.37 10.21
N GLN A 55 28.80 -12.32 10.23
CA GLN A 55 29.52 -11.58 11.23
C GLN A 55 29.42 -10.07 10.97
N GLY A 56 29.01 -9.32 11.99
CA GLY A 56 29.00 -7.88 12.00
C GLY A 56 30.28 -7.27 12.56
N ASN A 57 30.14 -6.07 13.14
CA ASN A 57 31.24 -5.33 13.78
C ASN A 57 31.14 -5.32 15.31
N MET A 58 30.31 -6.20 15.87
CA MET A 58 30.16 -6.38 17.32
C MET A 58 30.88 -7.64 17.79
N TYR A 59 31.36 -7.63 19.01
CA TYR A 59 32.03 -8.75 19.66
C TYR A 59 31.69 -8.79 21.15
N ALA A 60 31.73 -9.97 21.73
CA ALA A 60 31.58 -10.16 23.17
C ALA A 60 32.90 -9.79 23.89
N LEU A 61 32.82 -9.02 24.98
CA LEU A 61 33.99 -8.62 25.73
C LEU A 61 34.53 -9.74 26.65
N GLU A 62 33.64 -10.60 27.17
CA GLU A 62 33.96 -11.63 28.13
C GLU A 62 34.40 -12.93 27.45
N ASP A 63 33.90 -13.19 26.24
CA ASP A 63 34.24 -14.37 25.44
C ASP A 63 34.46 -13.98 23.99
N PRO A 64 35.72 -13.81 23.53
CA PRO A 64 36.04 -13.43 22.16
C PRO A 64 35.61 -14.46 21.12
N ASP A 65 35.39 -15.72 21.49
CA ASP A 65 34.94 -16.79 20.58
C ASP A 65 33.43 -16.83 20.43
N GLU A 66 32.69 -16.06 21.25
CA GLU A 66 31.24 -15.94 21.14
C GLU A 66 30.85 -15.17 19.88
N LYS A 67 30.04 -15.78 19.04
CA LYS A 67 29.54 -15.17 17.81
C LYS A 67 28.37 -14.23 18.08
N VAL A 68 28.62 -12.93 18.00
CA VAL A 68 27.61 -11.89 18.18
C VAL A 68 27.03 -11.50 16.81
N ALA A 69 25.74 -11.75 16.63
CA ALA A 69 25.01 -11.35 15.42
C ALA A 69 24.62 -9.85 15.52
N GLY A 70 24.78 -9.13 14.42
CA GLY A 70 24.34 -7.75 14.29
C GLY A 70 25.46 -6.82 13.85
N PHE A 71 25.04 -5.61 13.45
CA PHE A 71 25.96 -4.56 12.97
C PHE A 71 25.55 -3.24 13.62
N PHE A 72 26.50 -2.59 14.29
CA PHE A 72 26.31 -1.25 14.83
C PHE A 72 26.77 -0.22 13.82
N GLU A 73 25.91 0.74 13.50
CA GLU A 73 26.24 1.84 12.59
C GLU A 73 25.80 3.19 13.13
N VAL A 74 26.47 4.22 12.66
CA VAL A 74 26.06 5.62 12.79
C VAL A 74 26.02 6.19 11.38
N SER A 75 24.84 6.66 10.97
CA SER A 75 24.64 7.20 9.64
C SER A 75 24.10 8.62 9.67
N THR A 76 24.43 9.41 8.64
CA THR A 76 23.74 10.67 8.39
C THR A 76 22.40 10.39 7.72
N VAL A 77 21.37 11.16 8.07
CA VAL A 77 20.03 11.01 7.49
C VAL A 77 19.65 12.31 6.80
N SER A 78 19.20 12.19 5.56
CA SER A 78 18.57 13.26 4.80
C SER A 78 17.15 12.84 4.42
N GLU A 79 16.19 13.73 4.65
CA GLU A 79 14.77 13.46 4.33
C GLU A 79 14.27 14.49 3.34
N LYS A 80 13.56 14.02 2.32
CA LYS A 80 12.87 14.88 1.36
C LYS A 80 11.52 14.30 1.03
N ARG A 81 10.50 15.16 0.97
CA ARG A 81 9.17 14.81 0.49
C ARG A 81 8.94 15.41 -0.88
N LEU A 82 8.43 14.60 -1.78
CA LEU A 82 8.05 15.01 -3.12
C LEU A 82 6.53 14.85 -3.25
N PHE A 83 5.93 15.77 -3.98
CA PHE A 83 4.53 15.72 -4.39
C PHE A 83 4.51 15.59 -5.91
N ILE A 84 3.66 14.69 -6.39
CA ILE A 84 3.57 14.32 -7.80
C ILE A 84 2.11 14.48 -8.19
N ASN A 85 1.85 15.31 -9.22
CA ASN A 85 0.58 15.33 -9.90
C ASN A 85 0.72 14.55 -11.21
N TYR A 86 -0.32 13.87 -11.63
CA TYR A 86 -0.27 13.04 -12.85
C TYR A 86 0.14 13.85 -14.07
N ASP A 87 -0.47 15.02 -14.27
CA ASP A 87 -0.24 15.89 -15.44
C ASP A 87 1.20 16.43 -15.54
N ASP A 88 1.95 16.47 -14.42
CA ASP A 88 3.34 16.92 -14.44
C ASP A 88 4.26 15.94 -15.20
N TYR A 89 3.86 14.67 -15.30
CA TYR A 89 4.62 13.60 -15.93
C TYR A 89 3.97 13.02 -17.18
N PHE A 90 2.65 13.10 -17.27
CA PHE A 90 1.83 12.54 -18.36
C PHE A 90 0.85 13.58 -18.89
N PRO A 91 1.34 14.71 -19.45
CA PRO A 91 0.49 15.80 -19.87
C PRO A 91 -0.42 15.40 -21.04
N GLY A 92 -1.73 15.60 -20.85
CA GLY A 92 -2.75 15.29 -21.86
C GLY A 92 -3.12 13.81 -21.96
N GLU A 93 -2.65 12.97 -21.07
CA GLU A 93 -3.14 11.59 -20.93
C GLU A 93 -4.33 11.55 -19.98
N ASP A 94 -5.21 10.57 -20.18
CA ASP A 94 -6.32 10.32 -19.27
C ASP A 94 -5.79 9.81 -17.92
N LEU A 95 -6.45 10.20 -16.84
CA LEU A 95 -6.13 9.71 -15.51
C LEU A 95 -6.29 8.18 -15.43
N PRO A 96 -5.44 7.49 -14.64
CA PRO A 96 -5.59 6.04 -14.45
C PRO A 96 -6.95 5.68 -13.87
N ASP A 97 -7.43 4.50 -14.22
CA ASP A 97 -8.70 3.99 -13.71
C ASP A 97 -8.69 3.88 -12.19
N TYR A 98 -9.85 4.12 -11.58
CA TYR A 98 -10.01 3.92 -10.14
C TYR A 98 -9.94 2.44 -9.79
N VAL A 99 -9.54 2.14 -8.54
CA VAL A 99 -9.29 0.77 -8.04
C VAL A 99 -10.48 -0.18 -8.19
N VAL A 100 -11.68 0.36 -8.26
CA VAL A 100 -12.94 -0.37 -8.47
C VAL A 100 -13.87 0.42 -9.38
N ASN A 101 -14.70 -0.32 -10.12
CA ASN A 101 -15.75 0.31 -10.91
C ASN A 101 -16.89 0.77 -10.00
N CYS A 102 -17.14 2.07 -9.96
CA CYS A 102 -18.13 2.71 -9.11
C CYS A 102 -19.54 2.76 -9.72
N ILE A 103 -19.93 1.71 -10.44
CA ILE A 103 -21.28 1.60 -11.01
C ILE A 103 -22.28 1.34 -9.87
N PRO A 104 -23.32 2.19 -9.69
CA PRO A 104 -24.38 1.94 -8.73
C PRO A 104 -25.18 0.69 -9.10
N SER A 105 -25.57 -0.07 -8.09
CA SER A 105 -26.49 -1.21 -8.21
C SER A 105 -27.69 -1.01 -7.30
N ALA A 106 -28.81 -1.65 -7.62
CA ALA A 106 -30.04 -1.56 -6.84
C ALA A 106 -30.48 -2.96 -6.38
N PRO A 107 -29.98 -3.46 -5.24
CA PRO A 107 -30.42 -4.75 -4.72
C PRO A 107 -31.95 -4.79 -4.55
N THR A 108 -32.57 -5.89 -4.94
CA THR A 108 -34.03 -6.02 -4.86
C THR A 108 -34.49 -6.03 -3.42
N THR A 109 -35.53 -5.24 -3.15
CA THR A 109 -36.21 -5.22 -1.84
C THR A 109 -37.57 -5.91 -1.91
N ASP A 110 -37.98 -6.34 -3.12
CA ASP A 110 -39.29 -6.91 -3.39
C ASP A 110 -39.27 -8.44 -3.26
N GLY A 111 -40.30 -8.98 -2.62
CA GLY A 111 -40.45 -10.39 -2.41
C GLY A 111 -39.97 -10.91 -1.04
N PRO A 112 -40.20 -12.20 -0.73
CA PRO A 112 -39.95 -12.74 0.61
C PRO A 112 -38.46 -12.74 1.05
N LEU A 113 -37.55 -12.53 0.13
CA LEU A 113 -36.11 -12.49 0.41
C LEU A 113 -35.43 -11.12 0.12
N GLY A 114 -36.15 -10.17 -0.49
CA GLY A 114 -35.56 -8.91 -0.96
C GLY A 114 -34.96 -8.05 0.13
N SER A 115 -35.62 -7.92 1.28
CA SER A 115 -35.04 -7.21 2.43
C SER A 115 -33.80 -7.90 3.01
N ARG A 116 -33.71 -9.23 2.87
CA ARG A 116 -32.54 -10.00 3.31
C ARG A 116 -31.32 -9.77 2.40
N GLU A 117 -31.54 -9.64 1.10
CA GLU A 117 -30.46 -9.36 0.16
C GLU A 117 -29.78 -8.01 0.48
N LEU A 118 -30.59 -6.96 0.62
CA LEU A 118 -30.08 -5.62 1.01
C LEU A 118 -29.38 -5.67 2.38
N LEU A 119 -29.97 -6.33 3.36
CA LEU A 119 -29.34 -6.47 4.69
C LEU A 119 -28.02 -7.24 4.61
N ASN A 120 -27.94 -8.31 3.82
CA ASN A 120 -26.71 -9.08 3.68
C ASN A 120 -25.56 -8.25 3.09
N VAL A 121 -25.82 -7.45 2.04
CA VAL A 121 -24.77 -6.61 1.43
C VAL A 121 -24.33 -5.48 2.36
N ILE A 122 -25.24 -4.96 3.18
CA ILE A 122 -24.94 -3.96 4.22
C ILE A 122 -24.13 -4.61 5.36
N TYR A 123 -24.58 -5.75 5.88
CA TYR A 123 -23.88 -6.45 6.98
C TYR A 123 -22.48 -6.90 6.60
N ASN A 124 -22.28 -7.34 5.36
CA ASN A 124 -20.96 -7.72 4.86
C ASN A 124 -20.05 -6.51 4.59
N ASN A 125 -20.53 -5.29 4.84
CA ASN A 125 -19.79 -4.05 4.67
C ASN A 125 -19.20 -3.85 3.27
N SER A 126 -19.74 -4.55 2.27
CA SER A 126 -19.25 -4.57 0.89
C SER A 126 -19.74 -3.37 0.07
N VAL A 127 -20.82 -2.74 0.51
CA VAL A 127 -21.44 -1.60 -0.18
C VAL A 127 -21.74 -0.45 0.78
N ARG A 128 -21.95 0.72 0.18
CA ARG A 128 -22.44 1.94 0.85
C ARG A 128 -23.69 2.44 0.15
N TYR A 129 -24.58 3.05 0.93
CA TYR A 129 -25.75 3.73 0.40
C TYR A 129 -25.32 4.91 -0.48
N PHE A 130 -25.89 4.98 -1.68
CA PHE A 130 -25.60 6.03 -2.64
C PHE A 130 -26.79 6.99 -2.83
N GLY A 131 -28.02 6.46 -2.89
CA GLY A 131 -29.20 7.28 -3.12
C GLY A 131 -30.47 6.46 -3.32
N ILE A 132 -31.53 7.14 -3.78
CA ILE A 132 -32.78 6.52 -4.16
C ILE A 132 -32.80 6.33 -5.66
N ASN A 133 -33.24 5.16 -6.13
CA ASN A 133 -33.30 4.78 -7.56
C ASN A 133 -34.56 5.33 -8.25
N ILE A 134 -34.75 6.65 -8.18
CA ILE A 134 -35.95 7.34 -8.73
C ILE A 134 -35.98 7.19 -10.27
N ASP A 135 -34.81 7.44 -10.89
CA ASP A 135 -34.67 7.47 -12.36
C ASP A 135 -34.35 6.09 -12.94
N ARG A 136 -34.44 5.04 -12.15
CA ARG A 136 -34.10 3.66 -12.55
C ARG A 136 -32.71 3.56 -13.18
N ILE A 137 -31.73 4.25 -12.59
CA ILE A 137 -30.32 4.23 -13.01
C ILE A 137 -29.78 2.80 -13.02
N ALA A 138 -30.21 1.97 -12.09
CA ALA A 138 -29.92 0.55 -12.06
C ALA A 138 -31.22 -0.29 -12.02
N PRO A 139 -31.25 -1.46 -12.67
CA PRO A 139 -32.38 -2.38 -12.54
C PRO A 139 -32.44 -2.95 -11.12
N GLY A 140 -33.63 -3.09 -10.52
CA GLY A 140 -33.82 -3.70 -9.21
C GLY A 140 -34.63 -2.85 -8.24
N GLY A 141 -34.14 -2.73 -7.02
CA GLY A 141 -34.84 -2.14 -5.90
C GLY A 141 -34.87 -0.61 -5.85
N THR A 142 -35.44 -0.10 -4.77
CA THR A 142 -35.64 1.34 -4.54
C THR A 142 -34.34 2.06 -4.15
N PHE A 143 -33.37 1.36 -3.60
CA PHE A 143 -32.17 1.97 -3.05
C PHE A 143 -30.96 1.65 -3.94
N LEU A 144 -30.17 2.68 -4.23
CA LEU A 144 -28.88 2.56 -4.91
C LEU A 144 -27.77 2.36 -3.87
N VAL A 145 -26.91 1.41 -4.17
CA VAL A 145 -25.69 1.15 -3.41
C VAL A 145 -24.50 1.15 -4.35
N VAL A 146 -23.34 1.52 -3.84
CA VAL A 146 -22.04 1.44 -4.54
C VAL A 146 -21.08 0.57 -3.75
N PRO A 147 -20.02 0.02 -4.36
CA PRO A 147 -18.95 -0.65 -3.64
C PRO A 147 -18.42 0.21 -2.49
N ALA A 148 -18.04 -0.40 -1.37
CA ALA A 148 -17.60 0.32 -0.18
C ALA A 148 -16.51 1.35 -0.48
N ASN A 149 -15.55 0.99 -1.33
CA ASN A 149 -14.44 1.87 -1.74
C ASN A 149 -14.88 3.11 -2.54
N CYS A 150 -16.09 3.08 -3.11
CA CYS A 150 -16.67 4.22 -3.85
C CYS A 150 -17.49 5.14 -2.96
N GLY A 151 -18.04 4.64 -1.88
CA GLY A 151 -18.88 5.38 -0.96
C GLY A 151 -18.20 5.81 0.34
N ASP A 152 -17.01 5.28 0.62
CA ASP A 152 -16.28 5.51 1.86
C ASP A 152 -14.77 5.47 1.61
N CYS A 153 -14.15 6.63 1.53
CA CYS A 153 -12.71 6.76 1.29
C CYS A 153 -11.86 6.19 2.42
N THR A 154 -12.43 5.97 3.62
CA THR A 154 -11.70 5.38 4.75
C THR A 154 -11.35 3.91 4.53
N THR A 155 -11.97 3.25 3.57
CA THR A 155 -11.62 1.88 3.14
C THR A 155 -10.29 1.82 2.39
N LEU A 156 -9.84 2.93 1.80
CA LEU A 156 -8.60 3.05 1.05
C LEU A 156 -7.48 3.75 1.83
N GLY A 157 -7.84 4.49 2.88
CA GLY A 157 -6.88 5.23 3.68
C GLY A 157 -7.52 6.07 4.78
N SER A 158 -6.73 6.91 5.42
CA SER A 158 -7.23 7.85 6.43
C SER A 158 -7.93 9.03 5.78
N ASN A 159 -9.05 9.47 6.35
CA ASN A 159 -9.71 10.73 6.02
C ASN A 159 -9.11 11.95 6.76
N ILE A 160 -8.07 11.72 7.56
CA ILE A 160 -7.36 12.79 8.26
C ILE A 160 -6.21 13.24 7.37
N LYS A 161 -6.23 14.52 7.00
CA LYS A 161 -5.15 15.14 6.22
C LYS A 161 -3.86 15.14 7.07
N PRO A 162 -2.76 14.53 6.57
CA PRO A 162 -1.49 14.56 7.30
C PRO A 162 -0.91 15.97 7.37
N ASP A 163 -0.20 16.30 8.45
CA ASP A 163 0.41 17.62 8.65
C ASP A 163 1.40 18.04 7.55
N PHE A 164 2.03 17.04 6.92
CA PHE A 164 2.96 17.28 5.82
C PHE A 164 2.32 17.58 4.47
N TRP A 165 0.99 17.46 4.36
CA TRP A 165 0.30 17.60 3.07
C TRP A 165 0.19 19.06 2.64
N ILE A 166 0.60 19.34 1.41
CA ILE A 166 0.51 20.65 0.76
C ILE A 166 -0.59 20.57 -0.30
N ASP A 167 -1.53 21.53 -0.27
CA ASP A 167 -2.62 21.66 -1.25
C ASP A 167 -2.12 22.20 -2.59
#